data_d14bfd9da7cd4a97f6a4d850a6cff681
#
_entry.id   d14bfd9da7cd4a97f6a4d850a6cff681
#
_cell.length_a   1.000
_cell.length_b   1.000
_cell.length_c   1.000
_cell.angle_alpha   90.00
_cell.angle_beta   90.00
_cell.angle_gamma   90.00
#
_symmetry.space_group_name_H-M   'P 1'
#
loop_
_entity.id
_entity.type
_entity.pdbx_description
1 polymer ?
#
loop_
_entity_poly.entity_id
_entity_poly.type
_entity_poly.pdbx_seq_one_letter_code
_entity_poly.pdbx_strand_id
1 'polypeptide(L)'
;MKTMRSKAFFVNGGAGRVISSIPAFEKYAENHDDFIIVCEGGTDFFKGHPTLDHKVYDHWHKNLFQEHIIQRDCESPEPYRVWHYYNQKCNLSQAYDIAINGLDEPRELPAPTINLNKMEVIAGYNIVEEVKSVTKKDKVVVIQPFGRSITQLGEFMADASSRSMSLVGACDIINQLKKDYAVIIMSEYQFPVEENENASKHQVARPQISDMRVWSAVIDVADHFIGCDSMGQHIARALGKTATVVVGSTYPENISYPDHKDFDIIDVGDGRREYAPIRITQDETVDRFNDEAMELNKDQVKQIVDSCKKRLGKGRAYTGTFVPPQQEQQTCEMPMSQPPKQDAFQLSGGSQMSPSPMSIPSMTGAPKPSFTLNKPKPKSNKGFKQEIKNLLKSDGKGIKIEEK
;
A
#
# COMPACT_ATOMS: atom_id res chain seq x y z
N MET A 1 29.83 13.36 -31.22
CA MET A 1 28.66 13.25 -30.37
C MET A 1 28.71 11.92 -29.66
N LYS A 2 28.78 11.92 -28.32
CA LYS A 2 28.65 10.66 -27.56
C LYS A 2 27.19 10.23 -27.69
N THR A 3 26.92 9.13 -28.40
CA THR A 3 25.57 8.56 -28.43
C THR A 3 25.17 8.26 -27.00
N MET A 4 24.16 8.96 -26.48
CA MET A 4 23.60 8.63 -25.16
C MET A 4 23.06 7.20 -25.25
N ARG A 5 23.56 6.33 -24.39
CA ARG A 5 23.01 4.99 -24.26
C ARG A 5 21.61 5.08 -23.67
N SER A 6 20.73 4.19 -24.09
CA SER A 6 19.43 4.05 -23.48
C SER A 6 19.53 3.63 -22.00
N LYS A 7 18.59 4.03 -21.17
CA LYS A 7 18.62 3.78 -19.73
C LYS A 7 17.67 2.68 -19.28
N ALA A 8 18.05 1.96 -18.24
CA ALA A 8 17.19 1.11 -17.44
C ALA A 8 17.17 1.65 -16.01
N PHE A 9 16.01 2.20 -15.60
CA PHE A 9 15.83 2.75 -14.26
C PHE A 9 15.27 1.69 -13.32
N PHE A 10 15.88 1.54 -12.14
CA PHE A 10 15.41 0.62 -11.11
C PHE A 10 14.75 1.38 -9.99
N VAL A 11 13.42 1.23 -9.86
CA VAL A 11 12.64 1.85 -8.79
C VAL A 11 12.39 0.81 -7.71
N ASN A 12 13.16 0.91 -6.64
CA ASN A 12 13.09 -0.02 -5.52
C ASN A 12 12.08 0.45 -4.47
N GLY A 13 11.48 -0.51 -3.77
CA GLY A 13 10.61 -0.29 -2.63
C GLY A 13 9.12 -0.42 -2.93
N GLY A 14 8.29 0.05 -1.99
CA GLY A 14 6.86 -0.16 -2.05
C GLY A 14 6.11 0.72 -3.05
N ALA A 15 4.85 0.38 -3.28
CA ALA A 15 3.94 1.03 -4.23
C ALA A 15 3.89 2.56 -4.12
N GLY A 16 3.98 3.13 -2.90
CA GLY A 16 4.00 4.58 -2.71
C GLY A 16 5.18 5.26 -3.42
N ARG A 17 6.38 4.63 -3.42
CA ARG A 17 7.53 5.13 -4.16
C ARG A 17 7.32 5.08 -5.66
N VAL A 18 6.77 3.96 -6.14
CA VAL A 18 6.48 3.78 -7.57
C VAL A 18 5.49 4.85 -8.03
N ILE A 19 4.39 5.06 -7.32
CA ILE A 19 3.42 6.10 -7.66
C ILE A 19 4.07 7.49 -7.64
N SER A 20 4.89 7.79 -6.63
CA SER A 20 5.59 9.08 -6.52
C SER A 20 6.62 9.31 -7.64
N SER A 21 7.15 8.25 -8.27
CA SER A 21 8.10 8.37 -9.38
C SER A 21 7.44 8.64 -10.73
N ILE A 22 6.13 8.37 -10.87
CA ILE A 22 5.42 8.50 -12.15
C ILE A 22 5.60 9.88 -12.78
N PRO A 23 5.35 11.01 -12.09
CA PRO A 23 5.47 12.33 -12.70
C PRO A 23 6.90 12.64 -13.20
N ALA A 24 7.91 12.12 -12.54
CA ALA A 24 9.30 12.28 -12.97
C ALA A 24 9.60 11.52 -14.27
N PHE A 25 9.05 10.31 -14.42
CA PHE A 25 9.17 9.55 -15.66
C PHE A 25 8.31 10.11 -16.79
N GLU A 26 7.16 10.69 -16.49
CA GLU A 26 6.37 11.45 -17.48
C GLU A 26 7.21 12.59 -18.05
N LYS A 27 7.91 13.33 -17.19
CA LYS A 27 8.82 14.40 -17.61
C LYS A 27 10.04 13.88 -18.36
N TYR A 28 10.58 12.73 -17.97
CA TYR A 28 11.68 12.13 -18.70
C TYR A 28 11.27 11.70 -20.11
N ALA A 29 10.08 11.13 -20.25
CA ALA A 29 9.52 10.68 -21.53
C ALA A 29 9.26 11.81 -22.53
N GLU A 30 9.13 13.07 -22.09
CA GLU A 30 9.00 14.22 -23.01
C GLU A 30 10.20 14.39 -23.96
N ASN A 31 11.39 13.93 -23.53
CA ASN A 31 12.64 14.11 -24.26
C ASN A 31 13.40 12.81 -24.56
N HIS A 32 12.89 11.66 -24.09
CA HIS A 32 13.58 10.39 -24.22
C HIS A 32 12.57 9.26 -24.53
N ASP A 33 12.69 8.66 -25.69
CA ASP A 33 11.80 7.58 -26.11
C ASP A 33 12.30 6.20 -25.69
N ASP A 34 13.63 6.00 -25.69
CA ASP A 34 14.25 4.68 -25.41
C ASP A 34 14.79 4.58 -23.98
N PHE A 35 13.91 4.18 -23.08
CA PHE A 35 14.24 3.80 -21.70
C PHE A 35 13.24 2.77 -21.19
N ILE A 36 13.63 2.08 -20.12
CA ILE A 36 12.73 1.18 -19.38
C ILE A 36 12.75 1.52 -17.90
N ILE A 37 11.68 1.10 -17.23
CA ILE A 37 11.51 1.21 -15.77
C ILE A 37 11.35 -0.20 -15.23
N VAL A 38 12.19 -0.59 -14.29
CA VAL A 38 12.13 -1.88 -13.60
C VAL A 38 11.71 -1.62 -12.16
N CYS A 39 10.59 -2.19 -11.72
CA CYS A 39 10.07 -2.01 -10.38
C CYS A 39 10.16 -3.30 -9.57
N GLU A 40 10.46 -3.19 -8.29
CA GLU A 40 10.38 -4.29 -7.32
C GLU A 40 8.93 -4.67 -6.97
N GLY A 41 7.98 -3.80 -7.28
CA GLY A 41 6.55 -4.00 -7.12
C GLY A 41 5.80 -2.74 -7.53
N GLY A 42 4.47 -2.82 -7.66
CA GLY A 42 3.64 -1.69 -8.06
C GLY A 42 3.67 -1.35 -9.55
N THR A 43 4.18 -2.23 -10.40
CA THR A 43 4.12 -2.11 -11.88
C THR A 43 2.71 -1.91 -12.37
N ASP A 44 1.72 -2.45 -11.66
CA ASP A 44 0.31 -2.33 -11.98
C ASP A 44 -0.17 -0.87 -12.07
N PHE A 45 0.43 0.06 -11.35
CA PHE A 45 0.04 1.47 -11.38
C PHE A 45 0.34 2.15 -12.72
N PHE A 46 1.19 1.57 -13.54
CA PHE A 46 1.46 2.06 -14.90
C PHE A 46 0.51 1.48 -15.97
N LYS A 47 -0.31 0.47 -15.64
CA LYS A 47 -1.24 -0.12 -16.61
C LYS A 47 -2.20 0.93 -17.17
N GLY A 48 -2.28 0.99 -18.49
CA GLY A 48 -3.09 1.97 -19.21
C GLY A 48 -2.50 3.39 -19.19
N HIS A 49 -1.28 3.58 -18.74
CA HIS A 49 -0.59 4.86 -18.80
C HIS A 49 -0.24 5.19 -20.26
N PRO A 50 -0.57 6.38 -20.79
CA PRO A 50 -0.49 6.66 -22.23
C PRO A 50 0.92 6.56 -22.82
N THR A 51 1.94 6.83 -22.02
CA THR A 51 3.35 6.87 -22.49
C THR A 51 4.27 5.88 -21.80
N LEU A 52 3.91 5.37 -20.61
CA LEU A 52 4.81 4.56 -19.78
C LEU A 52 4.42 3.08 -19.70
N ASP A 53 3.17 2.71 -19.98
CA ASP A 53 2.66 1.33 -19.81
C ASP A 53 3.61 0.26 -20.40
N HIS A 54 4.03 0.47 -21.65
CA HIS A 54 4.88 -0.46 -22.39
C HIS A 54 6.38 -0.40 -22.04
N LYS A 55 6.77 0.51 -21.13
CA LYS A 55 8.16 0.70 -20.71
C LYS A 55 8.47 0.08 -19.34
N VAL A 56 7.44 -0.44 -18.65
CA VAL A 56 7.56 -0.88 -17.25
C VAL A 56 7.59 -2.40 -17.15
N TYR A 57 8.54 -2.89 -16.37
CA TYR A 57 8.76 -4.31 -16.13
C TYR A 57 8.85 -4.59 -14.64
N ASP A 58 8.26 -5.71 -14.21
CA ASP A 58 8.53 -6.26 -12.89
C ASP A 58 9.94 -6.87 -12.88
N HIS A 59 10.65 -6.75 -11.77
CA HIS A 59 12.01 -7.30 -11.65
C HIS A 59 12.05 -8.84 -11.77
N TRP A 60 10.90 -9.51 -11.63
CA TRP A 60 10.76 -10.95 -11.89
C TRP A 60 10.39 -11.27 -13.34
N HIS A 61 10.34 -10.28 -14.23
CA HIS A 61 10.01 -10.51 -15.64
C HIS A 61 10.98 -11.52 -16.26
N LYS A 62 10.42 -12.55 -16.91
CA LYS A 62 11.22 -13.59 -17.53
C LYS A 62 12.16 -13.00 -18.59
N ASN A 63 13.42 -13.38 -18.56
CA ASN A 63 14.47 -12.92 -19.47
C ASN A 63 14.71 -11.39 -19.42
N LEU A 64 14.33 -10.71 -18.35
CA LEU A 64 14.46 -9.26 -18.21
C LEU A 64 15.84 -8.74 -18.60
N PHE A 65 16.90 -9.41 -18.12
CA PHE A 65 18.27 -9.02 -18.40
C PHE A 65 18.61 -9.12 -19.89
N GLN A 66 18.32 -10.29 -20.50
CA GLN A 66 18.71 -10.59 -21.88
C GLN A 66 17.95 -9.79 -22.92
N GLU A 67 16.67 -9.50 -22.67
CA GLU A 67 15.78 -8.88 -23.65
C GLU A 67 15.66 -7.37 -23.46
N HIS A 68 15.81 -6.88 -22.21
CA HIS A 68 15.46 -5.49 -21.91
C HIS A 68 16.57 -4.68 -21.24
N ILE A 69 17.49 -5.30 -20.48
CA ILE A 69 18.53 -4.57 -19.74
C ILE A 69 19.86 -4.52 -20.50
N ILE A 70 20.22 -5.60 -21.19
CA ILE A 70 21.51 -5.67 -21.89
C ILE A 70 21.72 -4.47 -22.83
N GLN A 71 22.92 -3.90 -22.80
CA GLN A 71 23.31 -2.69 -23.57
C GLN A 71 22.69 -1.37 -23.08
N ARG A 72 21.91 -1.36 -21.99
CA ARG A 72 21.43 -0.13 -21.35
C ARG A 72 22.32 0.29 -20.19
N ASP A 73 22.38 1.59 -19.95
CA ASP A 73 22.99 2.11 -18.73
C ASP A 73 22.00 1.95 -17.58
N CYS A 74 22.36 1.15 -16.57
CA CYS A 74 21.52 0.90 -15.40
C CYS A 74 21.67 2.04 -14.38
N GLU A 75 20.53 2.55 -13.92
CA GLU A 75 20.48 3.64 -12.96
C GLU A 75 19.43 3.35 -11.89
N SER A 76 19.80 3.53 -10.62
CA SER A 76 18.87 3.42 -9.49
C SER A 76 18.69 4.82 -8.89
N PRO A 77 17.58 5.50 -9.18
CA PRO A 77 17.32 6.82 -8.61
C PRO A 77 17.21 6.74 -7.09
N GLU A 78 17.98 7.59 -6.38
CA GLU A 78 18.03 7.63 -4.92
C GLU A 78 17.44 8.94 -4.38
N PRO A 79 16.09 9.08 -4.37
CA PRO A 79 15.44 10.33 -4.00
C PRO A 79 15.76 10.78 -2.58
N TYR A 80 15.98 9.83 -1.67
CA TYR A 80 16.30 10.13 -0.26
C TYR A 80 17.67 10.75 -0.05
N ARG A 81 18.55 10.70 -1.06
CA ARG A 81 19.88 11.32 -1.04
C ARG A 81 19.92 12.68 -1.72
N VAL A 82 18.81 13.10 -2.31
CA VAL A 82 18.67 14.43 -2.90
C VAL A 82 18.73 15.47 -1.78
N TRP A 83 19.64 16.46 -1.93
CA TRP A 83 19.86 17.49 -0.91
C TRP A 83 18.57 18.20 -0.52
N HIS A 84 17.74 18.56 -1.50
CA HIS A 84 16.46 19.22 -1.30
C HIS A 84 15.48 18.36 -0.48
N TYR A 85 15.51 17.05 -0.69
CA TYR A 85 14.64 16.13 0.04
C TYR A 85 14.99 16.05 1.52
N TYR A 86 16.25 15.73 1.87
CA TYR A 86 16.59 15.60 3.28
C TYR A 86 16.67 16.94 4.03
N ASN A 87 16.69 18.08 3.32
CA ASN A 87 16.49 19.40 3.90
C ASN A 87 15.04 19.90 3.86
N GLN A 88 14.07 19.02 3.55
CA GLN A 88 12.63 19.33 3.56
C GLN A 88 12.25 20.46 2.58
N LYS A 89 12.92 20.55 1.45
CA LYS A 89 12.71 21.57 0.41
C LYS A 89 11.90 21.02 -0.77
N CYS A 90 11.68 19.73 -0.84
CA CYS A 90 10.88 19.10 -1.89
C CYS A 90 10.23 17.80 -1.40
N ASN A 91 9.15 17.42 -2.07
CA ASN A 91 8.50 16.15 -1.83
C ASN A 91 9.17 15.00 -2.60
N LEU A 92 8.71 13.78 -2.34
CA LEU A 92 9.29 12.56 -2.90
C LEU A 92 9.22 12.54 -4.45
N SER A 93 8.15 13.04 -5.06
CA SER A 93 8.03 13.10 -6.52
C SER A 93 9.04 14.05 -7.13
N GLN A 94 9.24 15.23 -6.53
CA GLN A 94 10.23 16.19 -6.95
C GLN A 94 11.66 15.67 -6.74
N ALA A 95 11.90 14.93 -5.68
CA ALA A 95 13.19 14.28 -5.45
C ALA A 95 13.50 13.20 -6.51
N TYR A 96 12.49 12.42 -6.92
CA TYR A 96 12.63 11.54 -8.07
C TYR A 96 12.91 12.30 -9.36
N ASP A 97 12.24 13.42 -9.57
CA ASP A 97 12.45 14.25 -10.76
C ASP A 97 13.89 14.80 -10.83
N ILE A 98 14.41 15.29 -9.72
CA ILE A 98 15.81 15.72 -9.62
C ILE A 98 16.75 14.55 -9.97
N ALA A 99 16.53 13.37 -9.36
CA ALA A 99 17.40 12.22 -9.56
C ALA A 99 17.34 11.64 -10.98
N ILE A 100 16.15 11.58 -11.60
CA ILE A 100 15.93 10.98 -12.91
C ILE A 100 16.28 11.96 -14.05
N ASN A 101 15.89 13.22 -13.91
CA ASN A 101 16.07 14.23 -14.95
C ASN A 101 17.35 15.08 -14.78
N GLY A 102 18.14 14.83 -13.73
CA GLY A 102 19.42 15.50 -13.49
C GLY A 102 19.25 17.00 -13.24
N LEU A 103 18.26 17.38 -12.45
CA LEU A 103 17.97 18.78 -12.14
C LEU A 103 18.76 19.26 -10.91
N ASP A 104 19.07 20.53 -10.88
CA ASP A 104 19.70 21.17 -9.72
C ASP A 104 18.66 21.63 -8.69
N GLU A 105 17.46 21.99 -9.13
CA GLU A 105 16.39 22.54 -8.30
C GLU A 105 15.06 21.77 -8.50
N PRO A 106 14.20 21.66 -7.47
CA PRO A 106 12.89 21.07 -7.60
C PRO A 106 11.98 21.95 -8.46
N ARG A 107 11.15 21.34 -9.27
CA ARG A 107 10.09 22.01 -10.04
C ARG A 107 8.71 21.49 -9.64
N GLU A 108 7.67 22.24 -9.97
CA GLU A 108 6.29 21.76 -9.82
C GLU A 108 6.03 20.59 -10.76
N LEU A 109 5.36 19.57 -10.23
CA LEU A 109 4.97 18.38 -10.95
C LEU A 109 3.45 18.19 -10.90
N PRO A 110 2.85 17.63 -11.96
CA PRO A 110 1.45 17.23 -11.93
C PRO A 110 1.23 16.11 -10.90
N ALA A 111 -0.04 15.78 -10.65
CA ALA A 111 -0.36 14.56 -9.94
C ALA A 111 0.11 13.34 -10.72
N PRO A 112 0.48 12.22 -10.06
CA PRO A 112 0.77 10.97 -10.75
C PRO A 112 -0.42 10.53 -11.61
N THR A 113 -0.18 10.09 -12.84
CA THR A 113 -1.24 9.56 -13.70
C THR A 113 -1.51 8.10 -13.39
N ILE A 114 -2.71 7.80 -12.89
CA ILE A 114 -3.21 6.42 -12.70
C ILE A 114 -4.50 6.28 -13.51
N ASN A 115 -4.47 5.44 -14.54
CA ASN A 115 -5.62 5.20 -15.41
C ASN A 115 -6.31 3.90 -15.02
N LEU A 116 -7.48 4.00 -14.42
CA LEU A 116 -8.32 2.85 -14.09
C LEU A 116 -9.10 2.38 -15.32
N ASN A 117 -9.14 1.09 -15.56
CA ASN A 117 -9.97 0.54 -16.61
C ASN A 117 -11.43 0.40 -16.15
N LYS A 118 -12.32 0.17 -17.10
CA LYS A 118 -13.76 0.12 -16.86
C LYS A 118 -14.17 -0.97 -15.83
N MET A 119 -13.49 -2.11 -15.87
CA MET A 119 -13.80 -3.22 -14.95
C MET A 119 -13.36 -2.91 -13.53
N GLU A 120 -12.22 -2.25 -13.36
CA GLU A 120 -11.72 -1.80 -12.06
C GLU A 120 -12.67 -0.77 -11.44
N VAL A 121 -13.12 0.21 -12.24
CA VAL A 121 -14.08 1.22 -11.79
C VAL A 121 -15.41 0.58 -11.38
N ILE A 122 -15.93 -0.38 -12.17
CA ILE A 122 -17.16 -1.12 -11.85
C ILE A 122 -16.97 -1.92 -10.54
N ALA A 123 -15.82 -2.58 -10.37
CA ALA A 123 -15.54 -3.33 -9.15
C ALA A 123 -15.53 -2.42 -7.91
N GLY A 124 -14.82 -1.27 -7.99
CA GLY A 124 -14.81 -0.29 -6.91
C GLY A 124 -16.21 0.27 -6.61
N TYR A 125 -16.97 0.60 -7.65
CA TYR A 125 -18.34 1.09 -7.51
C TYR A 125 -19.24 0.06 -6.81
N ASN A 126 -19.20 -1.19 -7.21
CA ASN A 126 -20.01 -2.25 -6.61
C ASN A 126 -19.70 -2.42 -5.11
N ILE A 127 -18.42 -2.39 -4.73
CA ILE A 127 -17.99 -2.48 -3.33
C ILE A 127 -18.54 -1.30 -2.52
N VAL A 128 -18.39 -0.08 -3.03
CA VAL A 128 -18.85 1.14 -2.36
C VAL A 128 -20.37 1.16 -2.21
N GLU A 129 -21.12 0.78 -3.25
CA GLU A 129 -22.59 0.75 -3.20
C GLU A 129 -23.11 -0.35 -2.28
N GLU A 130 -22.47 -1.53 -2.24
CA GLU A 130 -22.76 -2.56 -1.27
C GLU A 130 -22.59 -2.04 0.16
N VAL A 131 -21.48 -1.38 0.46
CA VAL A 131 -21.19 -0.80 1.77
C VAL A 131 -22.21 0.26 2.16
N LYS A 132 -22.61 1.15 1.24
CA LYS A 132 -23.71 2.11 1.48
C LYS A 132 -25.02 1.40 1.79
N SER A 133 -25.33 0.36 1.03
CA SER A 133 -26.56 -0.42 1.22
C SER A 133 -26.62 -1.14 2.55
N VAL A 134 -25.51 -1.73 3.00
CA VAL A 134 -25.41 -2.43 4.29
C VAL A 134 -25.44 -1.44 5.45
N THR A 135 -24.64 -0.39 5.39
CA THR A 135 -24.49 0.60 6.48
C THR A 135 -25.64 1.60 6.54
N LYS A 136 -26.45 1.70 5.47
CA LYS A 136 -27.53 2.69 5.29
C LYS A 136 -27.02 4.16 5.36
N LYS A 137 -25.81 4.42 4.85
CA LYS A 137 -25.19 5.73 4.82
C LYS A 137 -24.79 6.13 3.41
N ASP A 138 -25.02 7.39 3.05
CA ASP A 138 -24.80 7.92 1.70
C ASP A 138 -23.34 8.27 1.40
N LYS A 139 -22.55 8.58 2.42
CA LYS A 139 -21.14 8.99 2.30
C LYS A 139 -20.20 7.92 2.80
N VAL A 140 -19.14 7.69 2.03
CA VAL A 140 -18.14 6.65 2.29
C VAL A 140 -16.79 7.25 2.56
N VAL A 141 -16.17 6.81 3.64
CA VAL A 141 -14.79 7.14 4.01
C VAL A 141 -13.94 5.87 3.93
N VAL A 142 -12.87 5.93 3.15
CA VAL A 142 -11.83 4.88 3.17
C VAL A 142 -10.77 5.28 4.18
N ILE A 143 -10.44 4.39 5.12
CA ILE A 143 -9.35 4.61 6.07
C ILE A 143 -8.25 3.58 5.91
N GLN A 144 -7.00 4.04 5.69
CA GLN A 144 -5.77 3.26 5.70
C GLN A 144 -4.95 3.62 6.95
N PRO A 145 -5.17 2.93 8.09
CA PRO A 145 -4.49 3.29 9.34
C PRO A 145 -3.04 2.83 9.38
N PHE A 146 -2.68 1.82 8.57
CA PHE A 146 -1.40 1.14 8.65
C PHE A 146 -0.62 1.22 7.35
N GLY A 147 0.71 1.38 7.47
CA GLY A 147 1.66 1.27 6.37
C GLY A 147 2.08 -0.19 6.11
N ARG A 148 2.84 -0.40 5.03
CA ARG A 148 3.32 -1.73 4.61
C ARG A 148 4.25 -2.41 5.65
N SER A 149 4.95 -1.62 6.46
CA SER A 149 5.93 -2.15 7.41
C SER A 149 5.33 -2.72 8.69
N ILE A 150 3.99 -2.66 8.81
CA ILE A 150 3.31 -3.24 9.97
C ILE A 150 3.41 -4.77 9.93
N THR A 151 3.66 -5.36 11.09
CA THR A 151 3.77 -6.81 11.26
C THR A 151 2.99 -7.22 12.49
N GLN A 152 2.22 -8.29 12.37
CA GLN A 152 1.52 -8.88 13.49
C GLN A 152 2.44 -9.90 14.18
N LEU A 153 2.71 -9.70 15.46
CA LEU A 153 3.52 -10.56 16.32
C LEU A 153 2.64 -11.12 17.45
N GLY A 154 1.88 -12.18 17.14
CA GLY A 154 0.86 -12.71 18.04
C GLY A 154 -0.30 -11.73 18.19
N GLU A 155 -0.54 -11.24 19.40
CA GLU A 155 -1.56 -10.23 19.71
C GLU A 155 -1.06 -8.78 19.49
N PHE A 156 0.21 -8.60 19.12
CA PHE A 156 0.82 -7.30 18.96
C PHE A 156 0.92 -6.91 17.48
N MET A 157 0.77 -5.63 17.23
CA MET A 157 1.07 -5.03 15.93
C MET A 157 2.26 -4.07 16.11
N ALA A 158 3.30 -4.27 15.31
CA ALA A 158 4.50 -3.44 15.32
C ALA A 158 4.77 -2.89 13.92
N ASP A 159 5.14 -1.63 13.82
CA ASP A 159 5.57 -1.00 12.57
C ASP A 159 7.01 -0.50 12.73
N ALA A 160 7.94 -1.19 12.06
CA ALA A 160 9.36 -0.81 12.07
C ALA A 160 9.64 0.57 11.45
N SER A 161 8.69 1.13 10.72
CA SER A 161 8.81 2.47 10.13
C SER A 161 8.21 3.58 10.98
N SER A 162 7.49 3.26 12.03
CA SER A 162 6.74 4.19 12.92
C SER A 162 5.81 5.14 12.14
N ARG A 163 5.24 4.68 11.01
CA ARG A 163 4.32 5.47 10.17
C ARG A 163 2.86 5.11 10.36
N SER A 164 2.59 3.90 10.85
CA SER A 164 1.23 3.44 11.12
C SER A 164 0.64 4.13 12.34
N MET A 165 -0.66 4.44 12.29
CA MET A 165 -1.39 4.93 13.45
C MET A 165 -1.38 3.87 14.55
N SER A 166 -1.39 4.28 15.81
CA SER A 166 -1.63 3.34 16.90
C SER A 166 -3.01 2.68 16.74
N LEU A 167 -3.11 1.41 17.13
CA LEU A 167 -4.36 0.66 17.03
C LEU A 167 -5.50 1.37 17.77
N VAL A 168 -5.22 1.90 18.96
CA VAL A 168 -6.19 2.66 19.77
C VAL A 168 -6.66 3.89 19.02
N GLY A 169 -5.73 4.70 18.49
CA GLY A 169 -6.07 5.90 17.73
C GLY A 169 -6.89 5.60 16.48
N ALA A 170 -6.51 4.55 15.74
CA ALA A 170 -7.27 4.10 14.57
C ALA A 170 -8.69 3.68 14.93
N CYS A 171 -8.87 2.89 15.99
CA CYS A 171 -10.19 2.48 16.48
C CYS A 171 -11.03 3.65 16.94
N ASP A 172 -10.44 4.61 17.66
CA ASP A 172 -11.15 5.81 18.12
C ASP A 172 -11.65 6.67 16.94
N ILE A 173 -10.84 6.87 15.91
CA ILE A 173 -11.23 7.57 14.67
C ILE A 173 -12.40 6.83 14.01
N ILE A 174 -12.26 5.52 13.78
CA ILE A 174 -13.27 4.70 13.11
C ILE A 174 -14.58 4.73 13.90
N ASN A 175 -14.53 4.57 15.24
CA ASN A 175 -15.71 4.57 16.11
C ASN A 175 -16.47 5.91 16.10
N GLN A 176 -15.77 7.03 15.90
CA GLN A 176 -16.42 8.31 15.74
C GLN A 176 -17.01 8.50 14.35
N LEU A 177 -16.27 8.11 13.29
CA LEU A 177 -16.71 8.28 11.90
C LEU A 177 -17.87 7.36 11.52
N LYS A 178 -17.86 6.11 11.97
CA LYS A 178 -18.91 5.13 11.65
C LYS A 178 -20.29 5.49 12.17
N LYS A 179 -20.41 6.51 13.01
CA LYS A 179 -21.72 7.07 13.45
C LYS A 179 -22.41 7.83 12.32
N ASP A 180 -21.63 8.56 11.53
CA ASP A 180 -22.13 9.48 10.49
C ASP A 180 -21.90 8.94 9.06
N TYR A 181 -20.86 8.14 8.83
CA TYR A 181 -20.39 7.70 7.51
C TYR A 181 -20.29 6.18 7.41
N ALA A 182 -20.38 5.66 6.20
CA ALA A 182 -19.96 4.31 5.89
C ALA A 182 -18.42 4.28 5.88
N VAL A 183 -17.81 3.41 6.68
CA VAL A 183 -16.35 3.33 6.80
C VAL A 183 -15.85 2.03 6.18
N ILE A 184 -14.92 2.16 5.24
CA ILE A 184 -14.19 1.04 4.64
C ILE A 184 -12.76 1.05 5.20
N ILE A 185 -12.33 -0.04 5.82
CA ILE A 185 -10.99 -0.19 6.37
C ILE A 185 -10.10 -0.86 5.32
N MET A 186 -9.09 -0.13 4.85
CA MET A 186 -8.06 -0.62 3.95
C MET A 186 -6.89 -1.16 4.78
N SER A 187 -6.93 -2.44 5.09
CA SER A 187 -5.90 -3.13 5.87
C SER A 187 -5.87 -4.62 5.53
N GLU A 188 -4.68 -5.20 5.49
CA GLU A 188 -4.48 -6.65 5.39
C GLU A 188 -4.77 -7.34 6.72
N TYR A 189 -4.67 -6.63 7.84
CA TYR A 189 -4.86 -7.15 9.18
C TYR A 189 -6.29 -6.94 9.66
N GLN A 190 -6.84 -7.97 10.26
CA GLN A 190 -8.14 -7.92 10.93
C GLN A 190 -7.92 -7.54 12.40
N PHE A 191 -8.65 -6.53 12.86
CA PHE A 191 -8.63 -6.10 14.25
C PHE A 191 -10.05 -5.67 14.67
N PRO A 192 -10.46 -5.94 15.91
CA PRO A 192 -11.75 -5.48 16.41
C PRO A 192 -11.71 -3.97 16.61
N VAL A 193 -12.73 -3.27 16.13
CA VAL A 193 -12.88 -1.82 16.35
C VAL A 193 -13.52 -1.54 17.70
N GLU A 194 -14.37 -2.46 18.18
CA GLU A 194 -15.02 -2.41 19.49
C GLU A 194 -15.24 -3.83 20.04
N GLU A 195 -15.48 -3.93 21.34
CA GLU A 195 -15.60 -5.22 22.04
C GLU A 195 -16.68 -6.15 21.46
N ASN A 196 -17.80 -5.57 21.02
CA ASN A 196 -18.91 -6.35 20.47
C ASN A 196 -19.31 -5.82 19.08
N GLU A 197 -18.38 -5.86 18.15
CA GLU A 197 -18.53 -5.29 16.82
C GLU A 197 -19.70 -5.89 16.03
N ASN A 198 -19.95 -7.20 16.18
CA ASN A 198 -21.04 -7.89 15.48
C ASN A 198 -22.43 -7.44 15.95
N ALA A 199 -22.54 -6.94 17.18
CA ALA A 199 -23.77 -6.38 17.73
C ALA A 199 -23.85 -4.86 17.55
N SER A 200 -22.84 -4.25 16.91
CA SER A 200 -22.81 -2.81 16.68
C SER A 200 -23.95 -2.37 15.78
N LYS A 201 -24.57 -1.27 16.15
CA LYS A 201 -25.58 -0.58 15.33
C LYS A 201 -24.95 0.08 14.09
N HIS A 202 -23.65 0.34 14.14
CA HIS A 202 -22.89 0.98 13.08
C HIS A 202 -21.76 0.05 12.65
N GLN A 203 -21.99 -0.69 11.57
CA GLN A 203 -21.01 -1.61 11.02
C GLN A 203 -19.92 -0.87 10.23
N VAL A 204 -18.75 -1.51 10.12
CA VAL A 204 -17.65 -1.12 9.26
C VAL A 204 -17.41 -2.18 8.20
N ALA A 205 -16.90 -1.79 7.05
CA ALA A 205 -16.59 -2.72 5.96
C ALA A 205 -15.09 -3.04 5.90
N ARG A 206 -14.77 -4.31 5.67
CA ARG A 206 -13.40 -4.83 5.47
C ARG A 206 -13.37 -5.72 4.24
N PRO A 207 -13.48 -5.15 3.03
CA PRO A 207 -13.47 -5.94 1.82
C PRO A 207 -12.11 -6.63 1.65
N GLN A 208 -12.13 -7.91 1.30
CA GLN A 208 -10.93 -8.69 1.03
C GLN A 208 -10.50 -8.46 -0.42
N ILE A 209 -9.69 -7.44 -0.63
CA ILE A 209 -9.21 -7.03 -1.94
C ILE A 209 -7.69 -7.23 -1.99
N SER A 210 -7.22 -8.12 -2.84
CA SER A 210 -5.79 -8.35 -3.09
C SER A 210 -5.22 -7.44 -4.19
N ASP A 211 -6.07 -6.94 -5.08
CA ASP A 211 -5.68 -6.10 -6.20
C ASP A 211 -5.64 -4.61 -5.78
N MET A 212 -4.47 -4.01 -5.87
CA MET A 212 -4.28 -2.59 -5.52
C MET A 212 -4.98 -1.64 -6.50
N ARG A 213 -5.26 -2.07 -7.73
CA ARG A 213 -6.03 -1.27 -8.69
C ARG A 213 -7.50 -1.24 -8.33
N VAL A 214 -8.04 -2.33 -7.80
CA VAL A 214 -9.40 -2.34 -7.24
C VAL A 214 -9.47 -1.45 -5.99
N TRP A 215 -8.45 -1.46 -5.12
CA TRP A 215 -8.36 -0.50 -4.01
C TRP A 215 -8.31 0.95 -4.52
N SER A 216 -7.58 1.21 -5.61
CA SER A 216 -7.56 2.53 -6.23
C SER A 216 -8.96 2.95 -6.69
N ALA A 217 -9.70 2.03 -7.30
CA ALA A 217 -11.08 2.29 -7.72
C ALA A 217 -12.03 2.51 -6.53
N VAL A 218 -11.85 1.80 -5.42
CA VAL A 218 -12.60 2.04 -4.19
C VAL A 218 -12.32 3.44 -3.64
N ILE A 219 -11.06 3.88 -3.63
CA ILE A 219 -10.69 5.25 -3.23
C ILE A 219 -11.29 6.28 -4.20
N ASP A 220 -11.28 6.00 -5.51
CA ASP A 220 -11.85 6.88 -6.53
C ASP A 220 -13.35 7.10 -6.35
N VAL A 221 -14.11 6.06 -6.06
CA VAL A 221 -15.56 6.14 -5.86
C VAL A 221 -15.94 6.67 -4.47
N ALA A 222 -15.12 6.46 -3.45
CA ALA A 222 -15.36 6.96 -2.10
C ALA A 222 -15.38 8.50 -2.03
N ASP A 223 -16.00 9.04 -0.99
CA ASP A 223 -16.13 10.49 -0.81
C ASP A 223 -14.89 11.14 -0.16
N HIS A 224 -14.17 10.39 0.66
CA HIS A 224 -12.98 10.91 1.35
C HIS A 224 -12.02 9.78 1.73
N PHE A 225 -10.74 10.10 1.73
CA PHE A 225 -9.68 9.20 2.18
C PHE A 225 -9.06 9.70 3.48
N ILE A 226 -8.82 8.80 4.43
CA ILE A 226 -8.03 9.05 5.63
C ILE A 226 -6.91 8.03 5.66
N GLY A 227 -5.67 8.47 5.91
CA GLY A 227 -4.56 7.52 5.97
C GLY A 227 -3.34 8.06 6.68
N CYS A 228 -2.38 7.15 6.91
CA CYS A 228 -1.03 7.48 7.34
C CYS A 228 -0.13 7.72 6.12
N ASP A 229 1.18 7.98 6.36
CA ASP A 229 2.20 8.01 5.32
C ASP A 229 2.35 6.63 4.65
N SER A 230 1.52 6.39 3.65
CA SER A 230 1.49 5.16 2.87
C SER A 230 0.94 5.40 1.46
N MET A 231 0.84 4.36 0.64
CA MET A 231 0.48 4.49 -0.77
C MET A 231 -0.91 5.11 -1.01
N GLY A 232 -1.87 4.92 -0.10
CA GLY A 232 -3.25 5.39 -0.29
C GLY A 232 -3.36 6.90 -0.46
N GLN A 233 -2.53 7.71 0.22
CA GLN A 233 -2.49 9.15 -0.01
C GLN A 233 -2.04 9.52 -1.44
N HIS A 234 -1.08 8.78 -1.98
CA HIS A 234 -0.58 9.01 -3.34
C HIS A 234 -1.62 8.61 -4.40
N ILE A 235 -2.36 7.52 -4.13
CA ILE A 235 -3.52 7.13 -4.96
C ILE A 235 -4.61 8.21 -4.88
N ALA A 236 -4.96 8.68 -3.68
CA ALA A 236 -5.94 9.76 -3.51
C ALA A 236 -5.51 11.03 -4.26
N ARG A 237 -4.22 11.38 -4.24
CA ARG A 237 -3.66 12.50 -5.01
C ARG A 237 -3.78 12.28 -6.52
N ALA A 238 -3.44 11.09 -7.00
CA ALA A 238 -3.50 10.74 -8.42
C ALA A 238 -4.93 10.81 -8.97
N LEU A 239 -5.92 10.43 -8.15
CA LEU A 239 -7.34 10.40 -8.53
C LEU A 239 -8.12 11.68 -8.17
N GLY A 240 -7.43 12.72 -7.68
CA GLY A 240 -8.05 14.02 -7.35
C GLY A 240 -9.03 13.95 -6.19
N LYS A 241 -8.84 13.02 -5.25
CA LYS A 241 -9.71 12.85 -4.08
C LYS A 241 -9.30 13.76 -2.93
N THR A 242 -10.26 14.12 -2.09
CA THR A 242 -9.97 14.79 -0.83
C THR A 242 -9.40 13.80 0.18
N ALA A 243 -8.42 14.22 0.97
CA ALA A 243 -7.77 13.35 1.94
C ALA A 243 -7.43 14.06 3.25
N THR A 244 -7.51 13.33 4.36
CA THR A 244 -6.89 13.68 5.64
C THR A 244 -5.73 12.72 5.89
N VAL A 245 -4.51 13.24 5.94
CA VAL A 245 -3.30 12.43 6.09
C VAL A 245 -2.63 12.70 7.42
N VAL A 246 -2.41 11.65 8.20
CA VAL A 246 -1.75 11.72 9.50
C VAL A 246 -0.28 11.39 9.32
N VAL A 247 0.58 12.31 9.67
CA VAL A 247 2.03 12.19 9.51
C VAL A 247 2.69 12.31 10.89
N GLY A 248 3.50 11.34 11.25
CA GLY A 248 4.18 11.30 12.55
C GLY A 248 5.70 11.23 12.41
N SER A 249 6.21 10.08 11.98
CA SER A 249 7.66 9.85 11.91
C SER A 249 8.36 10.48 10.69
N THR A 250 7.59 10.94 9.71
CA THR A 250 8.11 11.58 8.49
C THR A 250 7.71 13.06 8.45
N TYR A 251 8.35 13.83 7.58
CA TYR A 251 8.02 15.25 7.42
C TYR A 251 6.93 15.44 6.35
N PRO A 252 5.88 16.24 6.63
CA PRO A 252 4.82 16.53 5.67
C PRO A 252 5.31 16.99 4.30
N GLU A 253 6.30 17.87 4.27
CA GLU A 253 6.89 18.46 3.06
C GLU A 253 7.53 17.40 2.16
N ASN A 254 8.07 16.34 2.76
CA ASN A 254 8.73 15.27 2.04
C ASN A 254 7.77 14.23 1.48
N ILE A 255 6.75 13.86 2.26
CA ILE A 255 6.01 12.63 1.98
C ILE A 255 4.55 12.87 1.63
N SER A 256 4.04 14.07 1.81
CA SER A 256 2.65 14.39 1.58
C SER A 256 2.50 15.66 0.72
N TYR A 257 1.34 16.28 0.78
CA TYR A 257 0.95 17.38 -0.09
C TYR A 257 0.38 18.55 0.75
N PRO A 258 1.17 19.17 1.65
CA PRO A 258 0.67 20.16 2.62
C PRO A 258 0.04 21.39 1.96
N ASP A 259 0.54 21.79 0.78
CA ASP A 259 0.04 22.97 0.05
C ASP A 259 -1.15 22.66 -0.87
N HIS A 260 -1.58 21.39 -0.92
CA HIS A 260 -2.66 21.01 -1.82
C HIS A 260 -4.02 21.21 -1.17
N LYS A 261 -4.90 22.00 -1.82
CA LYS A 261 -6.22 22.38 -1.33
C LYS A 261 -7.14 21.23 -0.90
N ASP A 262 -6.94 20.03 -1.49
CA ASP A 262 -7.77 18.86 -1.23
C ASP A 262 -7.18 17.93 -0.15
N PHE A 263 -6.03 18.31 0.43
CA PHE A 263 -5.35 17.56 1.47
C PHE A 263 -5.31 18.34 2.78
N ASP A 264 -5.79 17.72 3.84
CA ASP A 264 -5.62 18.20 5.21
C ASP A 264 -4.54 17.33 5.88
N ILE A 265 -3.37 17.91 6.13
CA ILE A 265 -2.26 17.19 6.76
C ILE A 265 -2.29 17.43 8.26
N ILE A 266 -2.40 16.36 9.03
CA ILE A 266 -2.36 16.38 10.48
C ILE A 266 -0.97 15.90 10.91
N ASP A 267 -0.09 16.83 11.19
CA ASP A 267 1.26 16.57 11.66
C ASP A 267 1.25 16.29 13.16
N VAL A 268 1.24 15.01 13.53
CA VAL A 268 1.26 14.58 14.93
C VAL A 268 2.68 14.37 15.45
N GLY A 269 3.67 14.45 14.58
CA GLY A 269 5.09 14.27 14.92
C GLY A 269 5.84 15.57 15.17
N ASP A 270 5.21 16.74 14.97
CA ASP A 270 5.86 18.01 15.20
C ASP A 270 6.37 18.13 16.64
N GLY A 271 7.64 18.52 16.80
CA GLY A 271 8.32 18.56 18.10
C GLY A 271 8.54 17.20 18.78
N ARG A 272 8.17 16.09 18.14
CA ARG A 272 8.29 14.71 18.69
C ARG A 272 9.22 13.82 17.87
N ARG A 273 9.59 14.23 16.66
CA ARG A 273 10.52 13.48 15.80
C ARG A 273 11.93 13.58 16.32
N GLU A 274 12.54 12.44 16.63
CA GLU A 274 13.94 12.35 17.02
C GLU A 274 14.84 12.09 15.81
N TYR A 275 14.30 11.43 14.78
CA TYR A 275 15.06 11.00 13.62
C TYR A 275 14.43 11.45 12.32
N ALA A 276 15.26 11.97 11.43
CA ALA A 276 14.84 12.25 10.06
C ALA A 276 14.71 10.96 9.25
N PRO A 277 13.75 10.86 8.31
CA PRO A 277 13.54 9.67 7.49
C PRO A 277 14.59 9.56 6.37
N ILE A 278 15.86 9.70 6.69
CA ILE A 278 16.98 9.56 5.75
C ILE A 278 17.40 8.10 5.73
N ARG A 279 17.46 7.52 4.54
CA ARG A 279 18.04 6.20 4.33
C ARG A 279 19.44 6.33 3.78
N ILE A 280 20.39 5.66 4.40
CA ILE A 280 21.77 5.60 3.94
C ILE A 280 21.91 4.49 2.90
N THR A 281 21.28 3.35 3.12
CA THR A 281 21.19 2.23 2.18
C THR A 281 19.75 1.79 1.98
N GLN A 282 19.48 1.03 0.92
CA GLN A 282 18.13 0.48 0.68
C GLN A 282 17.73 -0.60 1.67
N ASP A 283 18.73 -1.35 2.15
CA ASP A 283 18.57 -2.49 3.07
C ASP A 283 18.69 -2.07 4.54
N GLU A 284 18.79 -0.76 4.79
CA GLU A 284 18.92 -0.26 6.15
C GLU A 284 17.64 -0.58 6.94
N THR A 285 17.74 -1.60 7.77
CA THR A 285 16.75 -1.86 8.82
C THR A 285 16.94 -0.76 9.84
N VAL A 286 15.97 0.11 9.94
CA VAL A 286 16.10 1.33 10.74
C VAL A 286 16.01 0.96 12.21
N ASP A 287 17.13 1.03 12.93
CA ASP A 287 17.13 1.03 14.40
C ASP A 287 16.69 2.39 14.98
N ARG A 288 16.14 3.25 14.14
CA ARG A 288 15.75 4.62 14.45
C ARG A 288 14.24 4.70 14.42
N PHE A 289 13.64 4.65 15.59
CA PHE A 289 12.19 4.71 15.75
C PHE A 289 11.79 6.06 16.34
N ASN A 290 10.76 6.64 15.78
CA ASN A 290 9.98 7.69 16.43
C ASN A 290 8.78 7.01 17.11
N ASP A 291 9.03 6.14 18.07
CA ASP A 291 8.11 5.13 18.58
C ASP A 291 6.74 5.66 18.95
N GLU A 292 6.67 6.80 19.61
CA GLU A 292 5.42 7.37 20.09
C GLU A 292 4.83 8.43 19.14
N ALA A 293 5.48 8.72 18.01
CA ALA A 293 5.06 9.80 17.12
C ALA A 293 3.65 9.59 16.54
N MET A 294 3.23 8.33 16.38
CA MET A 294 1.91 7.96 15.86
C MET A 294 0.94 7.46 16.95
N GLU A 295 1.27 7.61 18.23
CA GLU A 295 0.32 7.48 19.31
C GLU A 295 -0.56 8.73 19.38
N LEU A 296 -1.82 8.56 18.96
CA LEU A 296 -2.76 9.67 18.84
C LEU A 296 -3.44 9.94 20.19
N ASN A 297 -3.36 11.18 20.65
CA ASN A 297 -4.15 11.63 21.77
C ASN A 297 -5.60 12.02 21.33
N LYS A 298 -6.47 12.28 22.30
CA LYS A 298 -7.88 12.60 22.04
C LYS A 298 -8.08 13.85 21.18
N ASP A 299 -7.23 14.85 21.33
CA ASP A 299 -7.32 16.09 20.56
C ASP A 299 -6.90 15.87 19.10
N GLN A 300 -5.87 15.06 18.86
CA GLN A 300 -5.44 14.66 17.53
C GLN A 300 -6.50 13.80 16.83
N VAL A 301 -7.08 12.82 17.53
CA VAL A 301 -8.22 12.03 17.04
C VAL A 301 -9.38 12.95 16.65
N LYS A 302 -9.72 13.90 17.52
CA LYS A 302 -10.78 14.88 17.25
C LYS A 302 -10.45 15.71 16.02
N GLN A 303 -9.21 16.21 15.89
CA GLN A 303 -8.77 17.01 14.74
C GLN A 303 -8.92 16.24 13.42
N ILE A 304 -8.55 14.95 13.39
CA ILE A 304 -8.70 14.08 12.22
C ILE A 304 -10.17 13.91 11.85
N VAL A 305 -11.01 13.62 12.83
CA VAL A 305 -12.46 13.45 12.62
C VAL A 305 -13.11 14.75 12.16
N ASP A 306 -12.75 15.88 12.76
CA ASP A 306 -13.29 17.19 12.41
C ASP A 306 -12.85 17.63 10.99
N SER A 307 -11.62 17.31 10.57
CA SER A 307 -11.15 17.51 9.20
C SER A 307 -12.05 16.76 8.20
N CYS A 308 -12.28 15.47 8.42
CA CYS A 308 -13.18 14.68 7.59
C CYS A 308 -14.61 15.26 7.56
N LYS A 309 -15.16 15.62 8.72
CA LYS A 309 -16.50 16.20 8.83
C LYS A 309 -16.61 17.55 8.13
N LYS A 310 -15.58 18.36 8.19
CA LYS A 310 -15.51 19.65 7.47
C LYS A 310 -15.57 19.45 5.96
N ARG A 311 -14.89 18.42 5.44
CA ARG A 311 -14.87 18.08 4.00
C ARG A 311 -16.20 17.50 3.53
N LEU A 312 -16.76 16.57 4.29
CA LEU A 312 -17.95 15.83 3.88
C LEU A 312 -19.27 16.47 4.31
N GLY A 313 -19.27 17.24 5.42
CA GLY A 313 -20.51 17.66 6.07
C GLY A 313 -21.28 16.46 6.64
N LYS A 314 -22.50 16.67 7.06
CA LYS A 314 -23.34 15.63 7.68
C LYS A 314 -23.72 14.54 6.66
N GLY A 315 -23.54 13.28 7.04
CA GLY A 315 -24.05 12.13 6.28
C GLY A 315 -25.58 12.05 6.34
N ARG A 316 -26.18 11.45 5.32
CA ARG A 316 -27.60 11.20 5.20
C ARG A 316 -27.87 9.69 5.16
N ALA A 317 -29.14 9.32 5.34
CA ALA A 317 -29.53 7.95 5.14
C ALA A 317 -29.44 7.58 3.65
N TYR A 318 -28.80 6.44 3.35
CA TYR A 318 -28.79 5.88 2.02
C TYR A 318 -30.10 5.11 1.78
N THR A 319 -30.82 5.50 0.75
CA THR A 319 -32.13 4.91 0.39
C THR A 319 -32.04 3.97 -0.83
N GLY A 320 -30.90 3.89 -1.47
CA GLY A 320 -30.66 2.99 -2.60
C GLY A 320 -30.68 1.54 -2.18
N THR A 321 -30.95 0.66 -3.14
CA THR A 321 -30.85 -0.79 -2.99
C THR A 321 -29.77 -1.27 -3.93
N PHE A 322 -28.70 -1.81 -3.38
CA PHE A 322 -27.67 -2.46 -4.19
C PHE A 322 -28.15 -3.87 -4.56
N VAL A 323 -28.22 -4.17 -5.83
CA VAL A 323 -28.46 -5.53 -6.34
C VAL A 323 -27.11 -5.99 -6.90
N PRO A 324 -26.47 -7.00 -6.26
CA PRO A 324 -25.22 -7.54 -6.79
C PRO A 324 -25.41 -7.99 -8.25
N PRO A 325 -24.45 -7.75 -9.13
CA PRO A 325 -24.50 -8.32 -10.47
C PRO A 325 -24.63 -9.84 -10.31
N GLN A 326 -25.64 -10.42 -10.95
CA GLN A 326 -25.79 -11.87 -10.98
C GLN A 326 -24.51 -12.41 -11.64
N GLN A 327 -23.77 -13.24 -10.91
CA GLN A 327 -22.77 -14.07 -11.54
C GLN A 327 -23.54 -14.99 -12.49
N GLU A 328 -23.48 -14.68 -13.78
CA GLU A 328 -23.80 -15.65 -14.80
C GLU A 328 -22.90 -16.85 -14.51
N GLN A 329 -23.50 -17.88 -13.94
CA GLN A 329 -22.87 -19.19 -13.92
C GLN A 329 -22.76 -19.57 -15.41
N GLN A 330 -21.62 -19.20 -16.01
CA GLN A 330 -21.18 -19.88 -17.20
C GLN A 330 -20.97 -21.34 -16.80
N THR A 331 -22.03 -22.12 -16.91
CA THR A 331 -21.91 -23.54 -17.11
C THR A 331 -21.12 -23.70 -18.39
N CYS A 332 -19.80 -23.76 -18.26
CA CYS A 332 -18.98 -24.34 -19.31
C CYS A 332 -19.34 -25.81 -19.37
N GLU A 333 -20.42 -26.12 -20.11
CA GLU A 333 -20.56 -27.44 -20.69
C GLU A 333 -19.37 -27.58 -21.67
N MET A 334 -18.32 -28.14 -21.16
CA MET A 334 -17.24 -28.65 -22.02
C MET A 334 -17.88 -29.70 -22.92
N PRO A 335 -17.85 -29.55 -24.24
CA PRO A 335 -18.28 -30.61 -25.13
C PRO A 335 -17.42 -31.84 -24.79
N MET A 336 -18.09 -32.91 -24.35
CA MET A 336 -17.45 -34.21 -24.15
C MET A 336 -16.83 -34.63 -25.49
N SER A 337 -15.52 -34.47 -25.60
CA SER A 337 -14.76 -35.04 -26.70
C SER A 337 -14.94 -36.56 -26.66
N GLN A 338 -15.52 -37.10 -27.72
CA GLN A 338 -15.59 -38.54 -27.92
C GLN A 338 -14.19 -39.14 -27.82
N PRO A 339 -14.04 -40.30 -27.16
CA PRO A 339 -12.72 -40.96 -27.10
C PRO A 339 -12.27 -41.33 -28.52
N PRO A 340 -10.98 -41.16 -28.86
CA PRO A 340 -10.48 -41.51 -30.17
C PRO A 340 -10.62 -43.03 -30.36
N LYS A 341 -11.12 -43.41 -31.55
CA LYS A 341 -11.17 -44.81 -31.99
C LYS A 341 -9.75 -45.40 -31.97
N GLN A 342 -9.59 -46.49 -31.25
CA GLN A 342 -8.36 -47.27 -31.25
C GLN A 342 -8.19 -47.92 -32.63
N ASP A 343 -7.33 -47.40 -33.46
CA ASP A 343 -6.75 -48.13 -34.59
C ASP A 343 -5.61 -48.97 -34.06
N ALA A 344 -5.75 -50.29 -34.23
CA ALA A 344 -4.78 -51.25 -33.84
C ALA A 344 -3.52 -51.16 -34.74
N PHE A 345 -2.44 -50.64 -34.16
CA PHE A 345 -1.12 -50.77 -34.78
C PHE A 345 -0.36 -51.90 -34.11
N GLN A 346 -0.10 -52.97 -34.87
CA GLN A 346 0.80 -54.05 -34.47
C GLN A 346 2.25 -53.55 -34.51
N LEU A 347 2.94 -53.60 -33.38
CA LEU A 347 4.37 -53.40 -33.28
C LEU A 347 5.06 -54.74 -33.17
N SER A 348 5.86 -55.04 -34.17
CA SER A 348 6.88 -56.07 -34.14
C SER A 348 8.18 -55.54 -33.51
N GLY A 349 8.66 -56.26 -32.49
CA GLY A 349 10.06 -56.54 -32.20
C GLY A 349 10.98 -55.45 -31.69
N GLY A 350 11.53 -55.70 -30.48
CA GLY A 350 12.94 -55.47 -30.24
C GLY A 350 13.38 -54.56 -29.10
N SER A 351 13.94 -55.20 -28.09
CA SER A 351 14.99 -54.74 -27.16
C SER A 351 14.64 -53.91 -25.96
N GLN A 352 14.63 -54.57 -24.85
CA GLN A 352 14.73 -54.03 -23.49
C GLN A 352 16.05 -53.25 -23.30
N MET A 353 15.94 -52.02 -22.85
CA MET A 353 17.00 -51.35 -22.10
C MET A 353 16.37 -50.68 -20.85
N SER A 354 16.77 -51.19 -19.71
CA SER A 354 16.46 -50.64 -18.40
C SER A 354 17.25 -49.35 -18.15
N PRO A 355 16.66 -48.28 -17.63
CA PRO A 355 17.42 -47.11 -17.17
C PRO A 355 17.96 -47.36 -15.75
N SER A 356 19.25 -47.26 -15.59
CA SER A 356 19.94 -47.18 -14.30
C SER A 356 19.64 -45.86 -13.61
N PRO A 357 19.52 -45.83 -12.27
CA PRO A 357 19.28 -44.61 -11.55
C PRO A 357 20.54 -43.76 -11.46
N MET A 358 20.46 -42.51 -11.95
CA MET A 358 21.48 -41.50 -11.71
C MET A 358 21.49 -41.11 -10.24
N SER A 359 22.58 -41.37 -9.55
CA SER A 359 22.89 -40.88 -8.21
C SER A 359 23.26 -39.39 -8.28
N ILE A 360 22.51 -38.56 -7.55
CA ILE A 360 22.83 -37.16 -7.31
C ILE A 360 23.93 -37.10 -6.25
N PRO A 361 25.08 -36.41 -6.48
CA PRO A 361 26.07 -36.23 -5.43
C PRO A 361 25.58 -35.26 -4.38
N SER A 362 25.57 -35.71 -3.12
CA SER A 362 25.31 -34.87 -1.95
C SER A 362 26.47 -33.91 -1.76
N MET A 363 26.24 -32.61 -1.93
CA MET A 363 27.16 -31.60 -1.44
C MET A 363 26.91 -31.37 0.07
N THR A 364 27.68 -32.06 0.88
CA THR A 364 27.89 -31.76 2.28
C THR A 364 29.08 -30.81 2.40
N GLY A 365 28.88 -29.65 3.05
CA GLY A 365 30.00 -28.88 3.55
C GLY A 365 30.02 -27.39 3.16
N ALA A 366 29.03 -26.63 3.60
CA ALA A 366 29.23 -25.20 3.80
C ALA A 366 29.03 -24.90 5.32
N PRO A 367 29.93 -24.18 5.98
CA PRO A 367 29.77 -23.84 7.40
C PRO A 367 28.60 -22.87 7.56
N LYS A 368 27.67 -23.23 8.44
CA LYS A 368 26.59 -22.33 8.86
C LYS A 368 27.21 -21.15 9.62
N PRO A 369 26.95 -19.90 9.26
CA PRO A 369 27.33 -18.78 10.11
C PRO A 369 26.50 -18.87 11.39
N SER A 370 27.17 -19.00 12.53
CA SER A 370 26.55 -18.90 13.84
C SER A 370 26.37 -17.42 14.18
N PHE A 371 25.20 -16.88 13.93
CA PHE A 371 24.79 -15.60 14.52
C PHE A 371 24.26 -15.87 15.91
N THR A 372 24.99 -15.45 16.91
CA THR A 372 24.49 -15.29 18.28
C THR A 372 23.63 -14.03 18.31
N LEU A 373 22.34 -14.19 18.11
CA LEU A 373 21.36 -13.15 18.40
C LEU A 373 21.33 -12.94 19.92
N ASN A 374 21.94 -11.84 20.39
CA ASN A 374 21.59 -11.28 21.69
C ASN A 374 20.13 -10.84 21.62
N LYS A 375 19.22 -11.71 22.10
CA LYS A 375 17.81 -11.35 22.26
C LYS A 375 17.72 -10.18 23.22
N PRO A 376 17.19 -9.01 22.83
CA PRO A 376 16.83 -8.00 23.80
C PRO A 376 15.80 -8.61 24.76
N LYS A 377 15.97 -8.37 26.05
CA LYS A 377 15.00 -8.81 27.06
C LYS A 377 13.64 -8.25 26.68
N PRO A 378 12.57 -9.05 26.64
CA PRO A 378 11.24 -8.54 26.37
C PRO A 378 10.89 -7.47 27.40
N LYS A 379 10.67 -6.24 26.93
CA LYS A 379 10.06 -5.19 27.75
C LYS A 379 8.71 -5.73 28.19
N SER A 380 8.39 -5.62 29.45
CA SER A 380 7.27 -6.26 30.11
C SER A 380 5.95 -6.03 29.36
N ASN A 381 5.12 -7.08 29.27
CA ASN A 381 3.73 -7.14 28.75
C ASN A 381 2.76 -6.07 29.32
N LYS A 382 3.23 -5.10 30.10
CA LYS A 382 2.39 -4.09 30.77
C LYS A 382 1.79 -3.07 29.78
N GLY A 383 2.53 -2.67 28.76
CA GLY A 383 2.05 -1.64 27.81
C GLY A 383 0.87 -2.10 26.98
N PHE A 384 0.94 -3.29 26.39
CA PHE A 384 -0.13 -3.80 25.51
C PHE A 384 -1.38 -4.23 26.28
N LYS A 385 -1.23 -4.86 27.43
CA LYS A 385 -2.38 -5.10 28.32
C LYS A 385 -3.08 -3.80 28.72
N GLN A 386 -2.30 -2.71 28.83
CA GLN A 386 -2.86 -1.38 29.06
C GLN A 386 -3.55 -0.82 27.81
N GLU A 387 -3.03 -1.08 26.63
CA GLU A 387 -3.60 -0.65 25.36
C GLU A 387 -4.94 -1.34 25.06
N ILE A 388 -5.01 -2.66 25.23
CA ILE A 388 -6.28 -3.41 25.16
C ILE A 388 -7.26 -2.97 26.27
N LYS A 389 -6.78 -2.77 27.50
CA LYS A 389 -7.62 -2.22 28.58
C LYS A 389 -8.17 -0.82 28.22
N ASN A 390 -7.41 -0.02 27.50
CA ASN A 390 -7.84 1.30 27.06
C ASN A 390 -8.83 1.21 25.89
N LEU A 391 -8.61 0.30 24.95
CA LEU A 391 -9.54 -0.03 23.86
C LEU A 391 -10.93 -0.44 24.41
N LEU A 392 -10.93 -1.32 25.42
CA LEU A 392 -12.14 -1.82 26.05
C LEU A 392 -12.80 -0.83 27.02
N LYS A 393 -12.12 0.28 27.35
CA LYS A 393 -12.61 1.33 28.25
C LYS A 393 -13.21 2.54 27.52
N SER A 394 -13.08 2.64 26.20
CA SER A 394 -13.53 3.83 25.45
C SER A 394 -15.04 4.10 25.55
N ASP A 395 -15.84 3.14 26.02
CA ASP A 395 -17.30 3.28 26.21
C ASP A 395 -17.74 3.54 27.67
N GLY A 396 -16.83 3.96 28.54
CA GLY A 396 -17.20 4.48 29.88
C GLY A 396 -17.61 3.43 30.94
N LYS A 397 -17.51 2.13 30.65
CA LYS A 397 -17.77 1.07 31.62
C LYS A 397 -16.54 0.19 31.82
N GLY A 398 -15.76 0.49 32.83
CA GLY A 398 -14.54 -0.25 33.13
C GLY A 398 -14.80 -1.66 33.65
N ILE A 399 -14.21 -2.67 33.02
CA ILE A 399 -14.14 -4.02 33.59
C ILE A 399 -12.90 -4.05 34.50
N LYS A 400 -13.12 -4.35 35.78
CA LYS A 400 -12.05 -4.66 36.72
C LYS A 400 -11.56 -6.10 36.43
N ILE A 401 -10.32 -6.23 35.99
CA ILE A 401 -9.66 -7.52 35.92
C ILE A 401 -8.79 -7.62 37.18
N GLU A 402 -9.16 -8.50 38.10
CA GLU A 402 -8.33 -8.86 39.24
C GLU A 402 -7.20 -9.78 38.77
N GLU A 403 -5.97 -9.44 39.14
CA GLU A 403 -4.80 -10.30 38.93
C GLU A 403 -4.91 -11.54 39.82
N LYS A 404 -4.81 -12.69 39.25
CA LYS A 404 -4.45 -13.95 39.93
C LYS A 404 -3.04 -14.34 39.54
#